data_0a4ad8b1852eae976e8e99b4eb1318b6
#
_entry.id   0a4ad8b1852eae976e8e99b4eb1318b6
#
_cell.length_a   1.000
_cell.length_b   1.000
_cell.length_c   1.000
_cell.angle_alpha   90.00
_cell.angle_beta   90.00
_cell.angle_gamma   90.00
#
_symmetry.space_group_name_H-M   'P 1'
#
loop_
_entity.id
_entity.type
_entity.pdbx_description
1 polymer ?
#
loop_
_entity_poly.entity_id
_entity_poly.type
_entity_poly.pdbx_seq_one_letter_code
_entity_poly.pdbx_strand_id
1 'polypeptide(L)'
;MATGDQVIQAQGLGYKHATRPKPAFTGVDLTVSRGERVLLTGDSGAGKSTLLAVLAGLAADGEEGQVLGSVSVNGTVGMVMQDPEAQTILTRVGDDVAFGAENMGIPPEEIWPRVRAALDAVGLDVPLDHNTAHLSGGQKQRLTLAGVLAMGADIILLDEPTANLDPEGRDDVVRAVDAVCRRTGATLIVVEHRPAHWVGFVDTFYHLTADGLQRSGPDQLPMPPQLPPALKVPASAVSALRTENLRVAFGSPRNIAVPEGFSTVITGKNGVGKTTLVQALAGLVAPLSGTLEYSPRIRSGLTTPSHRWKPKDLAQRIGYVFQEPEHQFVTANVRDEVALSGASAHRVDELLQRLKLEHVVAANPFTLSGGEKRRLSVATALVNAPELLILDEPTFGQDDKTFVEVVSLIRELADEGKTIISITHDEAFVSSLGDHMEELRNEMNAEGGVRE
;
A
#
# COMPACT_ATOMS: atom_id res chain seq x y z
N MET A 1 -41.37 6.48 -1.98
CA MET A 1 -40.27 6.65 -1.01
C MET A 1 -39.95 8.12 -0.99
N ALA A 2 -39.88 8.74 0.16
CA ALA A 2 -39.79 10.20 0.29
C ALA A 2 -38.40 10.67 -0.21
N THR A 3 -38.41 11.68 -1.09
CA THR A 3 -37.24 12.33 -1.70
C THR A 3 -36.37 13.13 -0.68
N GLY A 4 -36.64 13.04 0.63
CA GLY A 4 -35.97 13.79 1.68
C GLY A 4 -34.76 13.13 2.36
N ASP A 5 -34.44 11.90 2.00
CA ASP A 5 -33.41 11.10 2.71
C ASP A 5 -32.14 10.82 1.87
N GLN A 6 -32.14 11.32 0.62
CA GLN A 6 -31.01 11.10 -0.30
C GLN A 6 -29.96 12.19 -0.11
N VAL A 7 -28.73 11.80 0.24
CA VAL A 7 -27.61 12.71 0.47
C VAL A 7 -26.66 12.81 -0.72
N ILE A 8 -26.63 11.78 -1.58
CA ILE A 8 -25.86 11.81 -2.83
C ILE A 8 -26.77 11.37 -3.97
N GLN A 9 -26.78 12.15 -5.06
CA GLN A 9 -27.46 11.84 -6.31
C GLN A 9 -26.54 12.16 -7.47
N ALA A 10 -26.24 11.16 -8.31
CA ALA A 10 -25.48 11.31 -9.55
C ALA A 10 -26.27 10.69 -10.70
N GLN A 11 -26.32 11.38 -11.86
CA GLN A 11 -27.02 10.94 -13.06
C GLN A 11 -26.10 11.10 -14.28
N GLY A 12 -25.79 9.97 -14.94
CA GLY A 12 -24.88 9.93 -16.07
C GLY A 12 -23.51 10.55 -15.77
N LEU A 13 -23.10 10.54 -14.49
CA LEU A 13 -21.90 11.23 -14.03
C LEU A 13 -20.64 10.64 -14.69
N GLY A 14 -19.76 11.53 -15.12
CA GLY A 14 -18.43 11.22 -15.62
C GLY A 14 -17.46 12.34 -15.31
N TYR A 15 -16.18 12.06 -15.44
CA TYR A 15 -15.13 13.07 -15.30
C TYR A 15 -14.00 12.84 -16.30
N LYS A 16 -13.56 13.92 -16.94
CA LYS A 16 -12.45 13.92 -17.86
C LYS A 16 -11.38 14.89 -17.42
N HIS A 17 -10.20 14.39 -17.08
CA HIS A 17 -9.02 15.23 -16.80
C HIS A 17 -8.60 16.01 -18.05
N ALA A 18 -8.22 17.28 -17.91
CA ALA A 18 -7.81 18.16 -19.02
C ALA A 18 -6.62 17.57 -19.80
N THR A 19 -5.69 16.88 -19.12
CA THR A 19 -4.49 16.31 -19.72
C THR A 19 -4.69 14.92 -20.34
N ARG A 20 -5.89 14.31 -20.19
CA ARG A 20 -6.15 12.96 -20.70
C ARG A 20 -7.15 12.97 -21.85
N PRO A 21 -6.91 12.18 -22.93
CA PRO A 21 -7.81 12.13 -24.08
C PRO A 21 -9.15 11.46 -23.76
N LYS A 22 -9.18 10.49 -22.82
CA LYS A 22 -10.36 9.74 -22.42
C LYS A 22 -10.82 10.15 -21.02
N PRO A 23 -12.14 10.11 -20.72
CA PRO A 23 -12.64 10.26 -19.37
C PRO A 23 -12.04 9.22 -18.42
N ALA A 24 -11.94 9.59 -17.13
CA ALA A 24 -11.55 8.66 -16.08
C ALA A 24 -12.67 7.64 -15.82
N PHE A 25 -13.92 8.08 -15.90
CA PHE A 25 -15.12 7.25 -15.85
C PHE A 25 -16.27 7.99 -16.53
N THR A 26 -17.34 7.27 -16.89
CA THR A 26 -18.57 7.81 -17.51
C THR A 26 -19.80 7.03 -17.08
N GLY A 27 -20.98 7.62 -17.24
CA GLY A 27 -22.27 6.91 -17.11
C GLY A 27 -22.57 6.39 -15.71
N VAL A 28 -22.07 7.04 -14.66
CA VAL A 28 -22.33 6.65 -13.28
C VAL A 28 -23.68 7.20 -12.81
N ASP A 29 -24.61 6.29 -12.51
CA ASP A 29 -25.87 6.58 -11.82
C ASP A 29 -25.75 6.04 -10.39
N LEU A 30 -25.79 6.94 -9.40
CA LEU A 30 -25.64 6.61 -8.00
C LEU A 30 -26.61 7.41 -7.14
N THR A 31 -27.30 6.72 -6.26
CA THR A 31 -28.13 7.33 -5.22
C THR A 31 -27.76 6.72 -3.88
N VAL A 32 -27.42 7.56 -2.90
CA VAL A 32 -27.06 7.14 -1.54
C VAL A 32 -27.95 7.86 -0.54
N SER A 33 -28.54 7.10 0.37
CA SER A 33 -29.41 7.59 1.44
C SER A 33 -28.56 7.98 2.67
N ARG A 34 -29.12 8.85 3.53
CA ARG A 34 -28.47 9.21 4.80
C ARG A 34 -28.21 7.96 5.65
N GLY A 35 -26.99 7.85 6.17
CA GLY A 35 -26.56 6.75 7.00
C GLY A 35 -26.30 5.44 6.26
N GLU A 36 -26.50 5.39 4.93
CA GLU A 36 -26.17 4.23 4.11
C GLU A 36 -24.65 4.06 4.01
N ARG A 37 -24.21 2.79 4.02
CA ARG A 37 -22.80 2.42 3.94
C ARG A 37 -22.57 1.66 2.65
N VAL A 38 -21.79 2.26 1.77
CA VAL A 38 -21.55 1.79 0.41
C VAL A 38 -20.12 1.32 0.26
N LEU A 39 -19.92 0.13 -0.27
CA LEU A 39 -18.63 -0.36 -0.73
C LEU A 39 -18.55 -0.27 -2.25
N LEU A 40 -17.52 0.40 -2.74
CA LEU A 40 -17.22 0.57 -4.15
C LEU A 40 -15.95 -0.21 -4.51
N THR A 41 -16.10 -1.17 -5.42
CA THR A 41 -15.01 -1.93 -6.01
C THR A 41 -14.82 -1.56 -7.48
N GLY A 42 -13.80 -2.09 -8.13
CA GLY A 42 -13.53 -1.89 -9.56
C GLY A 42 -12.06 -2.05 -9.89
N ASP A 43 -11.75 -2.27 -11.18
CA ASP A 43 -10.37 -2.43 -11.67
C ASP A 43 -9.51 -1.20 -11.33
N SER A 44 -8.20 -1.39 -11.25
CA SER A 44 -7.26 -0.26 -11.12
C SER A 44 -7.37 0.64 -12.36
N GLY A 45 -7.42 1.95 -12.13
CA GLY A 45 -7.62 2.91 -13.22
C GLY A 45 -9.08 3.06 -13.69
N ALA A 46 -10.06 2.38 -13.10
CA ALA A 46 -11.48 2.55 -13.42
C ALA A 46 -12.06 3.91 -13.00
N GLY A 47 -11.27 4.75 -12.31
CA GLY A 47 -11.69 6.09 -11.90
C GLY A 47 -12.34 6.17 -10.52
N LYS A 48 -12.16 5.16 -9.64
CA LYS A 48 -12.74 5.14 -8.28
C LYS A 48 -12.36 6.35 -7.44
N SER A 49 -11.06 6.62 -7.31
CA SER A 49 -10.55 7.80 -6.57
C SER A 49 -11.01 9.11 -7.19
N THR A 50 -11.10 9.16 -8.54
CA THR A 50 -11.64 10.33 -9.25
C THR A 50 -13.13 10.51 -8.97
N LEU A 51 -13.91 9.42 -8.88
CA LEU A 51 -15.31 9.48 -8.50
C LEU A 51 -15.46 10.03 -7.08
N LEU A 52 -14.67 9.53 -6.11
CA LEU A 52 -14.69 10.09 -4.75
C LEU A 52 -14.31 11.57 -4.73
N ALA A 53 -13.29 11.98 -5.50
CA ALA A 53 -12.87 13.38 -5.61
C ALA A 53 -13.99 14.28 -6.18
N VAL A 54 -14.76 13.80 -7.17
CA VAL A 54 -15.93 14.51 -7.71
C VAL A 54 -17.02 14.63 -6.64
N LEU A 55 -17.32 13.54 -5.92
CA LEU A 55 -18.30 13.55 -4.82
C LEU A 55 -17.88 14.45 -3.66
N ALA A 56 -16.57 14.56 -3.41
CA ALA A 56 -16.01 15.48 -2.41
C ALA A 56 -15.97 16.95 -2.86
N GLY A 57 -16.27 17.23 -4.14
CA GLY A 57 -16.12 18.57 -4.71
C GLY A 57 -14.69 19.02 -4.96
N LEU A 58 -13.71 18.08 -4.87
CA LEU A 58 -12.29 18.32 -5.11
C LEU A 58 -11.95 18.31 -6.61
N ALA A 59 -12.74 17.61 -7.43
CA ALA A 59 -12.64 17.58 -8.88
C ALA A 59 -13.94 18.17 -9.48
N ALA A 60 -13.86 19.37 -10.00
CA ALA A 60 -14.99 20.13 -10.54
C ALA A 60 -14.72 20.55 -11.99
N ASP A 61 -15.70 21.18 -12.63
CA ASP A 61 -15.50 21.85 -13.92
C ASP A 61 -14.49 22.99 -13.79
N GLY A 62 -13.45 22.99 -14.64
CA GLY A 62 -12.41 24.01 -14.61
C GLY A 62 -11.18 23.67 -15.43
N GLU A 63 -10.06 24.31 -15.09
CA GLU A 63 -8.79 24.12 -15.80
C GLU A 63 -8.24 22.69 -15.67
N GLU A 64 -8.57 21.98 -14.61
CA GLU A 64 -8.07 20.61 -14.33
C GLU A 64 -8.90 19.51 -15.01
N GLY A 65 -10.18 19.79 -15.34
CA GLY A 65 -11.04 18.80 -15.97
C GLY A 65 -12.48 19.23 -16.19
N GLN A 66 -13.29 18.30 -16.65
CA GLN A 66 -14.69 18.49 -16.99
C GLN A 66 -15.55 17.42 -16.33
N VAL A 67 -16.61 17.86 -15.65
CA VAL A 67 -17.69 17.00 -15.15
C VAL A 67 -18.69 16.75 -16.27
N LEU A 68 -19.10 15.51 -16.46
CA LEU A 68 -20.14 15.07 -17.38
C LEU A 68 -21.34 14.63 -16.56
N GLY A 69 -22.56 14.85 -17.07
CA GLY A 69 -23.79 14.55 -16.33
C GLY A 69 -24.06 15.52 -15.18
N SER A 70 -24.60 15.01 -14.08
CA SER A 70 -24.91 15.85 -12.91
C SER A 70 -24.63 15.11 -11.60
N VAL A 71 -24.25 15.86 -10.58
CA VAL A 71 -24.05 15.38 -9.22
C VAL A 71 -24.59 16.39 -8.21
N SER A 72 -25.25 15.91 -7.17
CA SER A 72 -25.70 16.70 -6.02
C SER A 72 -25.30 15.96 -4.75
N VAL A 73 -24.66 16.68 -3.83
CA VAL A 73 -24.23 16.16 -2.52
C VAL A 73 -24.75 17.11 -1.45
N ASN A 74 -25.53 16.58 -0.50
CA ASN A 74 -26.18 17.33 0.56
C ASN A 74 -25.60 16.94 1.93
N GLY A 75 -24.75 17.77 2.48
CA GLY A 75 -24.06 17.57 3.78
C GLY A 75 -22.58 17.93 3.71
N THR A 76 -21.94 17.95 4.86
CA THR A 76 -20.50 18.16 4.97
C THR A 76 -19.78 16.87 4.60
N VAL A 77 -18.92 16.95 3.59
CA VAL A 77 -18.14 15.81 3.12
C VAL A 77 -16.73 15.83 3.73
N GLY A 78 -16.33 14.73 4.31
CA GLY A 78 -14.95 14.47 4.71
C GLY A 78 -14.38 13.33 3.89
N MET A 79 -13.18 13.51 3.33
CA MET A 79 -12.50 12.50 2.53
C MET A 79 -11.19 12.09 3.18
N VAL A 80 -10.96 10.78 3.28
CA VAL A 80 -9.68 10.18 3.64
C VAL A 80 -9.08 9.59 2.37
N MET A 81 -7.90 10.07 1.99
CA MET A 81 -7.18 9.64 0.79
C MET A 81 -6.36 8.38 1.05
N GLN A 82 -5.96 7.72 -0.03
CA GLN A 82 -5.14 6.50 0.00
C GLN A 82 -3.82 6.69 0.74
N ASP A 83 -3.19 7.86 0.61
CA ASP A 83 -1.95 8.20 1.30
C ASP A 83 -2.23 9.15 2.49
N PRO A 84 -2.21 8.65 3.74
CA PRO A 84 -2.43 9.47 4.92
C PRO A 84 -1.28 10.45 5.19
N GLU A 85 -0.07 10.18 4.67
CA GLU A 85 1.06 11.10 4.82
C GLU A 85 0.84 12.38 4.03
N ALA A 86 0.27 12.28 2.84
CA ALA A 86 -0.09 13.43 2.01
C ALA A 86 -1.20 14.29 2.63
N GLN A 87 -1.99 13.75 3.56
CA GLN A 87 -3.05 14.47 4.25
C GLN A 87 -2.62 15.06 5.61
N THR A 88 -1.52 14.59 6.18
CA THR A 88 -1.00 15.12 7.44
C THR A 88 -0.35 16.49 7.18
N ILE A 89 -0.92 17.54 7.74
CA ILE A 89 -0.54 18.94 7.47
C ILE A 89 0.33 19.50 8.60
N LEU A 90 -0.02 19.16 9.86
CA LEU A 90 0.61 19.75 11.03
C LEU A 90 1.41 18.70 11.82
N THR A 91 2.41 19.19 12.55
CA THR A 91 3.36 18.33 13.26
C THR A 91 2.86 17.77 14.58
N ARG A 92 1.73 18.28 15.10
CA ARG A 92 1.12 17.81 16.35
C ARG A 92 -0.24 17.20 16.08
N VAL A 93 -0.50 16.07 16.70
CA VAL A 93 -1.76 15.32 16.56
C VAL A 93 -2.98 16.19 16.83
N GLY A 94 -2.99 16.92 17.93
CA GLY A 94 -4.14 17.78 18.28
C GLY A 94 -4.41 18.88 17.27
N ASP A 95 -3.36 19.54 16.80
CA ASP A 95 -3.45 20.64 15.84
C ASP A 95 -3.90 20.12 14.47
N ASP A 96 -3.37 18.96 14.05
CA ASP A 96 -3.74 18.34 12.77
C ASP A 96 -5.21 17.92 12.73
N VAL A 97 -5.73 17.33 13.82
CA VAL A 97 -7.15 16.98 13.94
C VAL A 97 -8.04 18.23 14.01
N ALA A 98 -7.56 19.32 14.64
CA ALA A 98 -8.30 20.59 14.75
C ALA A 98 -8.42 21.34 13.42
N PHE A 99 -7.46 21.14 12.51
CA PHE A 99 -7.29 21.93 11.28
C PHE A 99 -8.56 22.02 10.42
N GLY A 100 -9.25 20.89 10.20
CA GLY A 100 -10.51 20.88 9.44
C GLY A 100 -11.62 21.67 10.12
N ALA A 101 -11.74 21.54 11.44
CA ALA A 101 -12.74 22.25 12.23
C ALA A 101 -12.49 23.76 12.25
N GLU A 102 -11.23 24.19 12.33
CA GLU A 102 -10.83 25.61 12.23
C GLU A 102 -11.20 26.19 10.87
N ASN A 103 -10.90 25.49 9.78
CA ASN A 103 -11.24 25.93 8.42
C ASN A 103 -12.75 26.01 8.16
N MET A 104 -13.54 25.17 8.85
CA MET A 104 -15.01 25.24 8.81
C MET A 104 -15.59 26.38 9.67
N GLY A 105 -14.75 27.15 10.36
CA GLY A 105 -15.17 28.27 11.21
C GLY A 105 -15.90 27.83 12.49
N ILE A 106 -15.61 26.63 12.98
CA ILE A 106 -16.16 26.13 14.26
C ILE A 106 -15.61 27.00 15.40
N PRO A 107 -16.43 27.43 16.37
CA PRO A 107 -15.99 28.26 17.48
C PRO A 107 -14.84 27.59 18.28
N PRO A 108 -13.79 28.34 18.67
CA PRO A 108 -12.62 27.78 19.35
C PRO A 108 -12.94 26.96 20.60
N GLU A 109 -13.99 27.33 21.34
CA GLU A 109 -14.45 26.61 22.52
C GLU A 109 -15.02 25.23 22.23
N GLU A 110 -15.47 24.97 20.99
CA GLU A 110 -15.99 23.67 20.56
C GLU A 110 -14.90 22.77 19.95
N ILE A 111 -13.82 23.34 19.41
CA ILE A 111 -12.79 22.59 18.64
C ILE A 111 -12.13 21.53 19.53
N TRP A 112 -11.58 21.91 20.67
CA TRP A 112 -10.85 20.94 21.52
C TRP A 112 -11.71 19.82 22.10
N PRO A 113 -12.98 20.07 22.54
CA PRO A 113 -13.89 18.96 22.86
C PRO A 113 -14.12 18.01 21.67
N ARG A 114 -14.29 18.53 20.44
CA ARG A 114 -14.46 17.73 19.22
C ARG A 114 -13.20 16.90 18.90
N VAL A 115 -12.02 17.52 18.99
CA VAL A 115 -10.72 16.84 18.78
C VAL A 115 -10.58 15.63 19.70
N ARG A 116 -10.80 15.80 21.01
CA ARG A 116 -10.73 14.69 21.97
C ARG A 116 -11.76 13.61 21.67
N ALA A 117 -13.02 13.99 21.42
CA ALA A 117 -14.08 13.05 21.09
C ALA A 117 -13.80 12.30 19.78
N ALA A 118 -13.14 12.93 18.81
CA ALA A 118 -12.75 12.30 17.55
C ALA A 118 -11.60 11.31 17.75
N LEU A 119 -10.55 11.69 18.48
CA LEU A 119 -9.43 10.79 18.83
C LEU A 119 -9.90 9.55 19.60
N ASP A 120 -10.78 9.76 20.60
CA ASP A 120 -11.39 8.66 21.37
C ASP A 120 -12.22 7.74 20.45
N ALA A 121 -12.94 8.32 19.48
CA ALA A 121 -13.79 7.56 18.56
C ALA A 121 -13.02 6.63 17.65
N VAL A 122 -11.84 7.06 17.19
CA VAL A 122 -10.98 6.27 16.32
C VAL A 122 -9.99 5.40 17.11
N GLY A 123 -10.03 5.45 18.44
CA GLY A 123 -9.14 4.70 19.32
C GLY A 123 -7.67 5.09 19.17
N LEU A 124 -7.39 6.38 18.93
CA LEU A 124 -6.02 6.90 18.83
C LEU A 124 -5.64 7.55 20.19
N ASP A 125 -5.10 6.73 21.07
CA ASP A 125 -4.66 7.14 22.42
C ASP A 125 -3.21 7.61 22.38
N VAL A 126 -3.00 8.87 22.03
CA VAL A 126 -1.69 9.56 22.04
C VAL A 126 -1.86 10.98 22.57
N PRO A 127 -0.82 11.59 23.18
CA PRO A 127 -0.86 12.99 23.60
C PRO A 127 -1.17 13.93 22.43
N LEU A 128 -1.89 15.03 22.69
CA LEU A 128 -2.22 16.01 21.65
C LEU A 128 -1.00 16.70 21.04
N ASP A 129 0.09 16.77 21.77
CA ASP A 129 1.38 17.34 21.34
C ASP A 129 2.32 16.30 20.73
N HIS A 130 1.87 15.04 20.61
CA HIS A 130 2.63 13.97 19.95
C HIS A 130 2.95 14.35 18.50
N ASN A 131 4.18 14.06 18.06
CA ASN A 131 4.60 14.39 16.71
C ASN A 131 3.99 13.39 15.69
N THR A 132 3.24 13.93 14.72
CA THR A 132 2.59 13.15 13.67
C THR A 132 3.56 12.30 12.83
N ALA A 133 4.81 12.73 12.67
CA ALA A 133 5.84 11.96 11.98
C ALA A 133 6.21 10.64 12.68
N HIS A 134 5.97 10.52 13.98
CA HIS A 134 6.26 9.31 14.76
C HIS A 134 5.10 8.31 14.82
N LEU A 135 3.96 8.62 14.19
CA LEU A 135 2.82 7.72 14.11
C LEU A 135 3.07 6.60 13.09
N SER A 136 2.61 5.40 13.40
CA SER A 136 2.56 4.29 12.43
C SER A 136 1.53 4.58 11.33
N GLY A 137 1.61 3.85 10.20
CA GLY A 137 0.65 4.01 9.09
C GLY A 137 -0.82 3.88 9.53
N GLY A 138 -1.14 2.88 10.35
CA GLY A 138 -2.50 2.72 10.90
C GLY A 138 -2.90 3.83 11.88
N GLN A 139 -1.95 4.38 12.63
CA GLN A 139 -2.20 5.55 13.48
C GLN A 139 -2.42 6.82 12.65
N LYS A 140 -1.66 7.02 11.55
CA LYS A 140 -1.86 8.13 10.62
C LYS A 140 -3.23 8.03 9.93
N GLN A 141 -3.66 6.84 9.54
CA GLN A 141 -4.98 6.62 8.97
C GLN A 141 -6.10 6.97 9.96
N ARG A 142 -5.95 6.59 11.23
CA ARG A 142 -6.89 6.97 12.29
C ARG A 142 -6.82 8.47 12.61
N LEU A 143 -5.66 9.10 12.49
CA LEU A 143 -5.51 10.55 12.64
C LEU A 143 -6.32 11.30 11.58
N THR A 144 -6.19 10.95 10.31
CA THR A 144 -6.97 11.57 9.22
C THR A 144 -8.47 11.36 9.40
N LEU A 145 -8.89 10.17 9.82
CA LEU A 145 -10.28 9.89 10.13
C LEU A 145 -10.78 10.76 11.32
N ALA A 146 -9.95 10.96 12.35
CA ALA A 146 -10.28 11.85 13.46
C ALA A 146 -10.46 13.31 13.00
N GLY A 147 -9.61 13.79 12.07
CA GLY A 147 -9.78 15.12 11.46
C GLY A 147 -11.12 15.28 10.74
N VAL A 148 -11.51 14.29 9.94
CA VAL A 148 -12.82 14.25 9.27
C VAL A 148 -13.98 14.28 10.26
N LEU A 149 -13.86 13.60 11.39
CA LEU A 149 -14.87 13.61 12.44
C LEU A 149 -14.96 14.94 13.20
N ALA A 150 -13.81 15.53 13.53
CA ALA A 150 -13.75 16.77 14.29
C ALA A 150 -14.41 17.93 13.52
N MET A 151 -14.32 17.94 12.19
CA MET A 151 -15.02 18.90 11.33
C MET A 151 -16.54 18.65 11.24
N GLY A 152 -17.02 17.50 11.71
CA GLY A 152 -18.47 17.18 11.72
C GLY A 152 -18.98 16.69 10.37
N ALA A 153 -18.23 15.85 9.67
CA ALA A 153 -18.64 15.29 8.38
C ALA A 153 -19.91 14.44 8.50
N ASP A 154 -20.92 14.75 7.67
CA ASP A 154 -22.15 13.97 7.49
C ASP A 154 -21.91 12.77 6.54
N ILE A 155 -20.99 12.95 5.60
CA ILE A 155 -20.64 11.99 4.55
C ILE A 155 -19.13 11.75 4.63
N ILE A 156 -18.75 10.50 4.79
CA ILE A 156 -17.36 10.06 4.90
C ILE A 156 -17.02 9.28 3.63
N LEU A 157 -15.99 9.74 2.92
CA LEU A 157 -15.46 9.09 1.73
C LEU A 157 -14.07 8.54 2.06
N LEU A 158 -13.87 7.24 1.88
CA LEU A 158 -12.61 6.56 2.18
C LEU A 158 -12.04 5.95 0.90
N ASP A 159 -10.83 6.37 0.53
CA ASP A 159 -10.12 5.84 -0.64
C ASP A 159 -9.02 4.88 -0.18
N GLU A 160 -9.29 3.57 -0.28
CA GLU A 160 -8.40 2.47 0.12
C GLU A 160 -7.82 2.64 1.54
N PRO A 161 -8.67 2.85 2.58
CA PRO A 161 -8.21 3.21 3.92
C PRO A 161 -7.43 2.09 4.62
N THR A 162 -7.49 0.85 4.12
CA THR A 162 -6.75 -0.29 4.69
C THR A 162 -5.54 -0.70 3.87
N ALA A 163 -5.26 0.00 2.77
CA ALA A 163 -4.02 -0.17 2.03
C ALA A 163 -2.81 0.11 2.94
N ASN A 164 -1.71 -0.62 2.76
CA ASN A 164 -0.45 -0.42 3.50
C ASN A 164 -0.47 -0.82 4.98
N LEU A 165 -1.55 -1.37 5.48
CA LEU A 165 -1.66 -1.76 6.88
C LEU A 165 -1.38 -3.25 7.06
N ASP A 166 -0.73 -3.59 8.18
CA ASP A 166 -0.67 -4.96 8.66
C ASP A 166 -2.08 -5.45 9.04
N PRO A 167 -2.31 -6.75 9.20
CA PRO A 167 -3.65 -7.29 9.48
C PRO A 167 -4.29 -6.67 10.73
N GLU A 168 -3.52 -6.45 11.81
CA GLU A 168 -4.03 -5.83 13.04
C GLU A 168 -4.45 -4.37 12.79
N GLY A 169 -3.62 -3.59 12.05
CA GLY A 169 -3.93 -2.21 11.68
C GLY A 169 -5.16 -2.08 10.77
N ARG A 170 -5.39 -3.03 9.84
CA ARG A 170 -6.61 -3.07 9.02
C ARG A 170 -7.87 -3.24 9.87
N ASP A 171 -7.86 -4.22 10.76
CA ASP A 171 -8.98 -4.47 11.66
C ASP A 171 -9.25 -3.29 12.59
N ASP A 172 -8.19 -2.60 13.03
CA ASP A 172 -8.32 -1.38 13.84
C ASP A 172 -9.03 -0.28 13.08
N VAL A 173 -8.65 -0.02 11.81
CA VAL A 173 -9.29 1.01 10.98
C VAL A 173 -10.74 0.66 10.70
N VAL A 174 -11.04 -0.58 10.31
CA VAL A 174 -12.44 -1.01 10.05
C VAL A 174 -13.29 -0.85 11.31
N ARG A 175 -12.80 -1.26 12.48
CA ARG A 175 -13.50 -1.08 13.77
C ARG A 175 -13.70 0.40 14.10
N ALA A 176 -12.70 1.24 13.86
CA ALA A 176 -12.83 2.68 14.09
C ALA A 176 -13.91 3.30 13.20
N VAL A 177 -13.93 2.97 11.90
CA VAL A 177 -14.96 3.45 10.97
C VAL A 177 -16.35 2.95 11.37
N ASP A 178 -16.50 1.67 11.77
CA ASP A 178 -17.78 1.14 12.26
C ASP A 178 -18.28 1.91 13.51
N ALA A 179 -17.40 2.08 14.50
CA ALA A 179 -17.73 2.83 15.72
C ALA A 179 -18.16 4.27 15.42
N VAL A 180 -17.47 4.92 14.48
CA VAL A 180 -17.80 6.27 14.02
C VAL A 180 -19.17 6.30 13.37
N CYS A 181 -19.42 5.47 12.35
CA CYS A 181 -20.69 5.45 11.63
C CYS A 181 -21.88 5.13 12.56
N ARG A 182 -21.71 4.20 13.50
CA ARG A 182 -22.75 3.90 14.50
C ARG A 182 -23.04 5.05 15.45
N ARG A 183 -22.01 5.80 15.84
CA ARG A 183 -22.16 6.92 16.79
C ARG A 183 -22.73 8.16 16.16
N THR A 184 -22.33 8.49 14.94
CA THR A 184 -22.69 9.74 14.26
C THR A 184 -23.88 9.58 13.32
N GLY A 185 -24.18 8.36 12.84
CA GLY A 185 -25.12 8.13 11.75
C GLY A 185 -24.61 8.62 10.39
N ALA A 186 -23.30 8.83 10.26
CA ALA A 186 -22.68 9.31 9.01
C ALA A 186 -22.89 8.32 7.88
N THR A 187 -23.09 8.87 6.68
CA THR A 187 -23.11 8.12 5.42
C THR A 187 -21.69 7.76 5.03
N LEU A 188 -21.45 6.56 4.54
CA LEU A 188 -20.11 6.08 4.17
C LEU A 188 -20.08 5.64 2.71
N ILE A 189 -19.05 6.07 1.98
CA ILE A 189 -18.60 5.39 0.76
C ILE A 189 -17.15 5.01 0.95
N VAL A 190 -16.87 3.70 0.88
CA VAL A 190 -15.51 3.18 0.96
C VAL A 190 -15.13 2.52 -0.36
N VAL A 191 -13.98 2.88 -0.90
CA VAL A 191 -13.34 2.24 -2.05
C VAL A 191 -12.30 1.27 -1.53
N GLU A 192 -12.33 0.04 -2.02
CA GLU A 192 -11.35 -0.99 -1.65
C GLU A 192 -11.06 -1.96 -2.80
N HIS A 193 -9.80 -2.41 -2.88
CA HIS A 193 -9.41 -3.51 -3.76
C HIS A 193 -9.67 -4.87 -3.13
N ARG A 194 -9.54 -4.99 -1.81
CA ARG A 194 -9.75 -6.22 -1.03
C ARG A 194 -10.89 -6.04 -0.04
N PRO A 195 -12.11 -6.16 -0.51
CA PRO A 195 -13.31 -5.76 0.22
C PRO A 195 -13.70 -6.70 1.37
N ALA A 196 -13.05 -7.86 1.56
CA ALA A 196 -13.47 -8.90 2.50
C ALA A 196 -13.71 -8.39 3.94
N HIS A 197 -12.86 -7.48 4.44
CA HIS A 197 -12.98 -6.90 5.78
C HIS A 197 -14.19 -5.98 5.95
N TRP A 198 -14.80 -5.52 4.84
CA TRP A 198 -15.91 -4.58 4.85
C TRP A 198 -17.28 -5.25 4.68
N VAL A 199 -17.32 -6.52 4.20
CA VAL A 199 -18.58 -7.22 3.81
C VAL A 199 -19.62 -7.24 4.93
N GLY A 200 -19.20 -7.46 6.18
CA GLY A 200 -20.13 -7.51 7.33
C GLY A 200 -20.56 -6.14 7.87
N PHE A 201 -20.07 -5.06 7.26
CA PHE A 201 -20.21 -3.70 7.78
C PHE A 201 -20.98 -2.77 6.83
N VAL A 202 -20.97 -3.03 5.52
CA VAL A 202 -21.63 -2.20 4.49
C VAL A 202 -23.00 -2.75 4.10
N ASP A 203 -23.88 -1.84 3.65
CA ASP A 203 -25.25 -2.17 3.29
C ASP A 203 -25.41 -2.45 1.79
N THR A 204 -24.60 -1.75 0.96
CA THR A 204 -24.74 -1.77 -0.50
C THR A 204 -23.38 -1.90 -1.17
N PHE A 205 -23.34 -2.67 -2.25
CA PHE A 205 -22.14 -2.96 -3.00
C PHE A 205 -22.28 -2.46 -4.43
N TYR A 206 -21.23 -1.80 -4.92
CA TYR A 206 -21.15 -1.38 -6.31
C TYR A 206 -19.79 -1.76 -6.91
N HIS A 207 -19.82 -2.01 -8.22
CA HIS A 207 -18.62 -2.25 -9.00
C HIS A 207 -18.51 -1.23 -10.13
N LEU A 208 -17.44 -0.44 -10.16
CA LEU A 208 -17.17 0.56 -11.20
C LEU A 208 -16.42 -0.10 -12.36
N THR A 209 -17.00 0.01 -13.55
CA THR A 209 -16.43 -0.47 -14.81
C THR A 209 -16.25 0.69 -15.78
N ALA A 210 -15.66 0.41 -16.95
CA ALA A 210 -15.56 1.41 -18.02
C ALA A 210 -16.93 1.87 -18.53
N ASP A 211 -17.97 1.05 -18.38
CA ASP A 211 -19.34 1.30 -18.87
C ASP A 211 -20.26 1.91 -17.80
N GLY A 212 -19.72 2.24 -16.63
CA GLY A 212 -20.44 2.85 -15.52
C GLY A 212 -20.46 2.02 -14.25
N LEU A 213 -21.38 2.37 -13.33
CA LEU A 213 -21.52 1.78 -12.02
C LEU A 213 -22.57 0.69 -12.02
N GLN A 214 -22.22 -0.49 -11.56
CA GLN A 214 -23.14 -1.65 -11.46
C GLN A 214 -23.36 -2.02 -10.00
N ARG A 215 -24.60 -2.21 -9.59
CA ARG A 215 -24.91 -2.76 -8.27
C ARG A 215 -24.51 -4.23 -8.24
N SER A 216 -23.79 -4.63 -7.21
CA SER A 216 -23.32 -6.00 -7.00
C SER A 216 -23.81 -6.55 -5.67
N GLY A 217 -23.53 -7.81 -5.41
CA GLY A 217 -23.75 -8.46 -4.11
C GLY A 217 -22.44 -8.90 -3.48
N PRO A 218 -22.44 -9.29 -2.21
CA PRO A 218 -21.25 -9.83 -1.55
C PRO A 218 -20.67 -11.06 -2.26
N ASP A 219 -21.50 -11.86 -2.91
CA ASP A 219 -21.08 -13.04 -3.68
C ASP A 219 -20.38 -12.71 -5.01
N GLN A 220 -20.47 -11.47 -5.46
CA GLN A 220 -19.89 -10.97 -6.70
C GLN A 220 -18.63 -10.12 -6.47
N LEU A 221 -18.19 -10.02 -5.21
CA LEU A 221 -16.96 -9.30 -4.89
C LEU A 221 -15.75 -10.02 -5.50
N PRO A 222 -14.69 -9.26 -5.85
CA PRO A 222 -13.45 -9.84 -6.32
C PRO A 222 -12.96 -10.91 -5.34
N MET A 223 -12.81 -12.14 -5.83
CA MET A 223 -12.16 -13.20 -5.04
C MET A 223 -10.65 -13.04 -5.13
N PRO A 224 -9.92 -13.41 -4.07
CA PRO A 224 -8.47 -13.47 -4.15
C PRO A 224 -8.03 -14.27 -5.38
N PRO A 225 -7.01 -13.80 -6.12
CA PRO A 225 -6.54 -14.51 -7.30
C PRO A 225 -6.06 -15.92 -6.92
N GLN A 226 -6.39 -16.90 -7.78
CA GLN A 226 -5.89 -18.26 -7.63
C GLN A 226 -4.41 -18.30 -8.07
N LEU A 227 -3.54 -18.59 -7.13
CA LEU A 227 -2.10 -18.71 -7.31
C LEU A 227 -1.64 -20.13 -6.98
N PRO A 228 -0.52 -20.62 -7.58
CA PRO A 228 0.09 -21.87 -7.15
C PRO A 228 0.43 -21.81 -5.64
N PRO A 229 0.23 -22.89 -4.89
CA PRO A 229 0.57 -22.89 -3.46
C PRO A 229 2.09 -22.85 -3.25
N ALA A 230 2.50 -22.35 -2.09
CA ALA A 230 3.88 -22.36 -1.66
C ALA A 230 4.46 -23.79 -1.61
N LEU A 231 5.74 -23.91 -1.92
CA LEU A 231 6.46 -25.19 -1.92
C LEU A 231 6.91 -25.56 -0.50
N LYS A 232 7.10 -26.85 -0.27
CA LYS A 232 7.71 -27.32 0.98
C LYS A 232 9.23 -27.31 0.85
N VAL A 233 9.88 -26.58 1.73
CA VAL A 233 11.35 -26.61 1.83
C VAL A 233 11.81 -27.95 2.43
N PRO A 234 12.67 -28.71 1.74
CA PRO A 234 13.25 -29.94 2.29
C PRO A 234 14.09 -29.66 3.54
N ALA A 235 14.06 -30.55 4.52
CA ALA A 235 14.90 -30.41 5.73
C ALA A 235 16.42 -30.42 5.43
N SER A 236 16.82 -30.93 4.26
CA SER A 236 18.19 -30.94 3.77
C SER A 236 18.58 -29.69 2.98
N ALA A 237 17.71 -28.70 2.85
CA ALA A 237 18.00 -27.49 2.10
C ALA A 237 19.20 -26.74 2.71
N VAL A 238 20.13 -26.35 1.85
CA VAL A 238 21.28 -25.52 2.24
C VAL A 238 20.80 -24.09 2.45
N SER A 239 21.40 -23.37 3.40
CA SER A 239 21.09 -21.97 3.62
C SER A 239 21.79 -21.08 2.59
N ALA A 240 21.04 -20.24 1.89
CA ALA A 240 21.54 -19.20 1.01
C ALA A 240 22.25 -18.08 1.79
N LEU A 241 21.67 -17.76 2.95
CA LEU A 241 22.29 -16.87 3.93
C LEU A 241 21.92 -17.30 5.35
N ARG A 242 22.79 -16.92 6.29
CA ARG A 242 22.57 -17.13 7.72
C ARG A 242 23.05 -15.92 8.48
N THR A 243 22.32 -15.55 9.53
CA THR A 243 22.74 -14.52 10.46
C THR A 243 22.90 -15.09 11.86
N GLU A 244 23.87 -14.55 12.62
CA GLU A 244 24.06 -14.84 14.02
C GLU A 244 24.09 -13.54 14.81
N ASN A 245 23.12 -13.36 15.70
CA ASN A 245 22.94 -12.17 16.53
C ASN A 245 23.05 -10.86 15.71
N LEU A 246 22.53 -10.86 14.49
CA LEU A 246 22.59 -9.72 13.59
C LEU A 246 21.73 -8.59 14.16
N ARG A 247 22.37 -7.48 14.49
CA ARG A 247 21.69 -6.28 15.00
C ARG A 247 21.75 -5.18 13.96
N VAL A 248 20.60 -4.61 13.66
CA VAL A 248 20.40 -3.44 12.80
C VAL A 248 19.91 -2.26 13.65
N ALA A 249 19.69 -1.09 13.04
CA ALA A 249 19.30 0.12 13.75
C ALA A 249 17.98 -0.03 14.55
N PHE A 250 17.08 -0.89 14.08
CA PHE A 250 15.78 -1.12 14.70
C PHE A 250 15.54 -2.61 14.97
N GLY A 251 14.88 -2.91 16.09
CA GLY A 251 14.52 -4.27 16.49
C GLY A 251 15.60 -5.00 17.31
N SER A 252 15.25 -6.20 17.75
CA SER A 252 16.14 -7.10 18.52
C SER A 252 17.17 -7.78 17.60
N PRO A 253 18.29 -8.31 18.13
CA PRO A 253 19.20 -9.15 17.35
C PRO A 253 18.51 -10.35 16.72
N ARG A 254 18.89 -10.73 15.50
CA ARG A 254 18.20 -11.77 14.70
C ARG A 254 19.14 -12.91 14.31
N ASN A 255 18.60 -14.13 14.42
CA ASN A 255 19.20 -15.36 13.92
C ASN A 255 18.27 -15.92 12.84
N ILE A 256 18.62 -15.74 11.58
CA ILE A 256 17.79 -16.09 10.43
C ILE A 256 18.59 -17.04 9.53
N ALA A 257 17.92 -18.05 8.98
CA ALA A 257 18.49 -18.96 8.00
C ALA A 257 17.54 -19.06 6.81
N VAL A 258 17.93 -18.48 5.69
CA VAL A 258 17.15 -18.48 4.44
C VAL A 258 17.55 -19.67 3.58
N PRO A 259 16.64 -20.58 3.20
CA PRO A 259 16.94 -21.73 2.34
C PRO A 259 17.28 -21.29 0.91
N GLU A 260 18.32 -21.89 0.33
CA GLU A 260 18.78 -21.60 -1.03
C GLU A 260 17.82 -22.17 -2.08
N GLY A 261 17.46 -21.34 -3.07
CA GLY A 261 16.57 -21.73 -4.17
C GLY A 261 15.08 -21.77 -3.81
N PHE A 262 14.69 -21.17 -2.69
CA PHE A 262 13.30 -21.05 -2.24
C PHE A 262 12.93 -19.62 -1.97
N SER A 263 11.63 -19.35 -1.87
CA SER A 263 11.10 -18.07 -1.47
C SER A 263 10.85 -18.01 0.04
N THR A 264 11.44 -17.03 0.70
CA THR A 264 11.24 -16.75 2.13
C THR A 264 10.44 -15.47 2.28
N VAL A 265 9.34 -15.51 3.02
CA VAL A 265 8.57 -14.32 3.37
C VAL A 265 8.86 -13.91 4.81
N ILE A 266 9.25 -12.66 4.98
CA ILE A 266 9.47 -12.03 6.28
C ILE A 266 8.22 -11.23 6.65
N THR A 267 7.58 -11.61 7.76
CA THR A 267 6.40 -10.96 8.31
C THR A 267 6.70 -10.30 9.67
N GLY A 268 5.76 -9.55 10.20
CA GLY A 268 5.87 -8.89 11.51
C GLY A 268 5.23 -7.52 11.52
N LYS A 269 4.96 -6.98 12.72
CA LYS A 269 4.30 -5.66 12.88
C LYS A 269 5.07 -4.54 12.18
N ASN A 270 4.36 -3.46 11.83
CA ASN A 270 5.01 -2.27 11.29
C ASN A 270 5.95 -1.67 12.35
N GLY A 271 7.09 -1.13 11.91
CA GLY A 271 8.12 -0.59 12.80
C GLY A 271 9.02 -1.63 13.48
N VAL A 272 8.82 -2.95 13.29
CA VAL A 272 9.68 -4.01 13.90
C VAL A 272 11.09 -4.09 13.28
N GLY A 273 11.36 -3.29 12.24
CA GLY A 273 12.66 -3.22 11.58
C GLY A 273 12.82 -4.15 10.36
N LYS A 274 11.71 -4.60 9.72
CA LYS A 274 11.75 -5.48 8.52
C LYS A 274 12.62 -4.90 7.40
N THR A 275 12.31 -3.70 6.95
CA THR A 275 13.05 -3.00 5.87
C THR A 275 14.52 -2.82 6.20
N THR A 276 14.85 -2.37 7.41
CA THR A 276 16.26 -2.19 7.83
C THR A 276 17.02 -3.52 7.86
N LEU A 277 16.35 -4.59 8.30
CA LEU A 277 16.93 -5.94 8.27
C LEU A 277 17.24 -6.37 6.84
N VAL A 278 16.28 -6.31 5.92
CA VAL A 278 16.52 -6.77 4.54
C VAL A 278 17.50 -5.88 3.79
N GLN A 279 17.60 -4.59 4.12
CA GLN A 279 18.67 -3.72 3.62
C GLN A 279 20.06 -4.19 4.10
N ALA A 280 20.17 -4.63 5.34
CA ALA A 280 21.42 -5.24 5.83
C ALA A 280 21.68 -6.59 5.16
N LEU A 281 20.63 -7.44 4.98
CA LEU A 281 20.73 -8.69 4.21
C LEU A 281 21.06 -8.45 2.73
N ALA A 282 20.76 -7.30 2.17
CA ALA A 282 21.16 -6.90 0.82
C ALA A 282 22.58 -6.33 0.75
N GLY A 283 23.23 -6.08 1.88
CA GLY A 283 24.53 -5.40 1.93
C GLY A 283 24.48 -3.89 1.68
N LEU A 284 23.28 -3.29 1.65
CA LEU A 284 23.07 -1.85 1.44
C LEU A 284 23.41 -1.04 2.70
N VAL A 285 23.21 -1.65 3.88
CA VAL A 285 23.47 -1.04 5.18
C VAL A 285 24.37 -1.96 5.99
N ALA A 286 25.35 -1.38 6.71
CA ALA A 286 26.19 -2.15 7.62
C ALA A 286 25.40 -2.52 8.89
N PRO A 287 25.46 -3.78 9.36
CA PRO A 287 24.89 -4.15 10.64
C PRO A 287 25.66 -3.48 11.80
N LEU A 288 24.99 -3.24 12.91
CA LEU A 288 25.62 -2.70 14.13
C LEU A 288 26.47 -3.75 14.84
N SER A 289 26.05 -5.01 14.82
CA SER A 289 26.78 -6.14 15.39
C SER A 289 26.27 -7.46 14.83
N GLY A 290 26.92 -8.58 15.18
CA GLY A 290 26.58 -9.92 14.70
C GLY A 290 27.24 -10.23 13.35
N THR A 291 26.88 -11.38 12.77
CA THR A 291 27.44 -11.85 11.50
C THR A 291 26.35 -12.12 10.47
N LEU A 292 26.71 -11.94 9.21
CA LEU A 292 25.91 -12.30 8.04
C LEU A 292 26.80 -13.08 7.08
N GLU A 293 26.43 -14.31 6.82
CA GLU A 293 27.13 -15.20 5.90
C GLU A 293 26.23 -15.61 4.74
N TYR A 294 26.77 -15.58 3.52
CA TYR A 294 26.10 -16.08 2.33
C TYR A 294 26.70 -17.40 1.85
N SER A 295 25.90 -18.19 1.16
CA SER A 295 26.37 -19.40 0.50
C SER A 295 27.48 -19.09 -0.53
N PRO A 296 28.33 -20.09 -0.86
CA PRO A 296 29.35 -19.94 -1.91
C PRO A 296 28.76 -19.47 -3.26
N ARG A 297 27.51 -19.85 -3.57
CA ARG A 297 26.81 -19.48 -4.79
C ARG A 297 26.59 -17.97 -4.87
N ILE A 298 26.11 -17.34 -3.79
CA ILE A 298 25.88 -15.88 -3.73
C ILE A 298 27.22 -15.14 -3.64
N ARG A 299 28.12 -15.58 -2.75
CA ARG A 299 29.42 -14.92 -2.54
C ARG A 299 30.31 -14.90 -3.78
N SER A 300 30.25 -15.97 -4.58
CA SER A 300 31.05 -16.12 -5.82
C SER A 300 32.52 -15.69 -5.64
N GLY A 301 33.17 -16.22 -4.58
CA GLY A 301 34.56 -15.99 -4.26
C GLY A 301 34.88 -14.73 -3.43
N LEU A 302 33.92 -13.84 -3.16
CA LEU A 302 34.13 -12.70 -2.28
C LEU A 302 34.22 -13.15 -0.81
N THR A 303 35.21 -12.63 -0.07
CA THR A 303 35.46 -12.97 1.33
C THR A 303 35.13 -11.86 2.31
N THR A 304 34.97 -10.64 1.81
CA THR A 304 34.61 -9.47 2.63
C THR A 304 33.13 -9.46 2.95
N PRO A 305 32.67 -8.78 4.03
CA PRO A 305 31.26 -8.55 4.31
C PRO A 305 30.57 -7.81 3.17
N SER A 306 29.28 -8.11 2.90
CA SER A 306 28.54 -7.59 1.75
C SER A 306 28.44 -6.06 1.68
N HIS A 307 28.30 -5.39 2.81
CA HIS A 307 28.27 -3.93 2.88
C HIS A 307 29.58 -3.23 2.45
N ARG A 308 30.65 -4.02 2.21
CA ARG A 308 31.94 -3.58 1.66
C ARG A 308 32.17 -4.02 0.22
N TRP A 309 31.22 -4.72 -0.39
CA TRP A 309 31.34 -5.09 -1.79
C TRP A 309 31.24 -3.84 -2.67
N LYS A 310 31.93 -3.88 -3.82
CA LYS A 310 31.77 -2.81 -4.79
C LYS A 310 30.33 -2.82 -5.34
N PRO A 311 29.74 -1.68 -5.69
CA PRO A 311 28.38 -1.60 -6.21
C PRO A 311 28.11 -2.57 -7.37
N LYS A 312 29.07 -2.71 -8.29
CA LYS A 312 28.98 -3.65 -9.41
C LYS A 312 28.89 -5.10 -8.94
N ASP A 313 29.71 -5.48 -7.96
CA ASP A 313 29.74 -6.85 -7.41
C ASP A 313 28.44 -7.16 -6.67
N LEU A 314 27.91 -6.17 -5.95
CA LEU A 314 26.64 -6.27 -5.24
C LEU A 314 25.47 -6.47 -6.21
N ALA A 315 25.35 -5.59 -7.21
CA ALA A 315 24.27 -5.63 -8.21
C ALA A 315 24.25 -6.90 -9.07
N GLN A 316 25.41 -7.56 -9.25
CA GLN A 316 25.48 -8.84 -9.96
C GLN A 316 24.98 -10.04 -9.14
N ARG A 317 24.92 -9.92 -7.81
CA ARG A 317 24.60 -11.02 -6.89
C ARG A 317 23.28 -10.87 -6.19
N ILE A 318 22.90 -9.62 -5.89
CA ILE A 318 21.72 -9.30 -5.10
C ILE A 318 20.90 -8.24 -5.84
N GLY A 319 19.65 -8.58 -6.19
CA GLY A 319 18.65 -7.64 -6.67
C GLY A 319 17.84 -7.13 -5.48
N TYR A 320 17.47 -5.86 -5.52
CA TYR A 320 16.69 -5.23 -4.47
C TYR A 320 15.55 -4.39 -5.04
N VAL A 321 14.34 -4.60 -4.53
CA VAL A 321 13.17 -3.73 -4.79
C VAL A 321 12.91 -2.92 -3.54
N PHE A 322 12.99 -1.60 -3.66
CA PHE A 322 12.76 -0.68 -2.54
C PHE A 322 11.26 -0.51 -2.24
N GLN A 323 10.94 -0.27 -0.98
CA GLN A 323 9.58 0.07 -0.56
C GLN A 323 9.08 1.35 -1.27
N GLU A 324 9.96 2.33 -1.48
CA GLU A 324 9.70 3.51 -2.30
C GLU A 324 10.42 3.34 -3.66
N PRO A 325 9.67 3.09 -4.76
CA PRO A 325 10.27 2.80 -6.06
C PRO A 325 11.19 3.91 -6.58
N GLU A 326 10.91 5.16 -6.26
CA GLU A 326 11.64 6.33 -6.73
C GLU A 326 13.11 6.35 -6.29
N HIS A 327 13.42 5.70 -5.16
CA HIS A 327 14.80 5.59 -4.67
C HIS A 327 15.68 4.71 -5.58
N GLN A 328 15.08 4.00 -6.55
CA GLN A 328 15.77 3.10 -7.45
C GLN A 328 16.07 3.73 -8.83
N PHE A 329 15.31 4.77 -9.22
CA PHE A 329 15.34 5.30 -10.57
C PHE A 329 16.49 6.30 -10.80
N VAL A 330 17.24 6.10 -11.89
CA VAL A 330 18.42 6.92 -12.23
C VAL A 330 18.45 7.38 -13.69
N THR A 331 17.54 6.84 -14.55
CA THR A 331 17.54 7.19 -15.99
C THR A 331 16.38 8.12 -16.35
N ALA A 332 16.42 8.64 -17.59
CA ALA A 332 15.43 9.59 -18.07
C ALA A 332 14.17 8.93 -18.66
N ASN A 333 14.18 7.61 -18.92
CA ASN A 333 13.04 6.89 -19.47
C ASN A 333 12.96 5.46 -18.94
N VAL A 334 11.76 4.90 -18.98
CA VAL A 334 11.42 3.56 -18.46
C VAL A 334 12.26 2.46 -19.12
N ARG A 335 12.45 2.52 -20.45
CA ARG A 335 13.20 1.48 -21.15
C ARG A 335 14.66 1.41 -20.71
N ASP A 336 15.31 2.59 -20.65
CA ASP A 336 16.70 2.69 -20.24
C ASP A 336 16.89 2.27 -18.78
N GLU A 337 15.88 2.52 -17.92
CA GLU A 337 15.90 2.09 -16.53
C GLU A 337 15.97 0.57 -16.41
N VAL A 338 15.14 -0.16 -17.14
CA VAL A 338 15.18 -1.64 -17.15
C VAL A 338 16.46 -2.15 -17.82
N ALA A 339 16.94 -1.48 -18.87
CA ALA A 339 18.13 -1.89 -19.60
C ALA A 339 19.45 -1.54 -18.90
N LEU A 340 19.44 -0.72 -17.85
CA LEU A 340 20.64 -0.19 -17.16
C LEU A 340 21.61 -1.27 -16.72
N SER A 341 21.11 -2.43 -16.36
CA SER A 341 21.87 -3.59 -15.91
C SER A 341 22.61 -4.34 -17.02
N GLY A 342 22.41 -3.96 -18.29
CA GLY A 342 23.02 -4.61 -19.47
C GLY A 342 22.28 -5.87 -19.93
N ALA A 343 21.03 -6.04 -19.55
CA ALA A 343 20.18 -7.13 -20.02
C ALA A 343 19.95 -7.07 -21.56
N SER A 344 19.62 -8.21 -22.18
CA SER A 344 19.30 -8.25 -23.60
C SER A 344 18.02 -7.45 -23.92
N ALA A 345 17.96 -6.84 -25.11
CA ALA A 345 16.76 -6.10 -25.54
C ALA A 345 15.49 -6.97 -25.49
N HIS A 346 15.60 -8.25 -25.82
CA HIS A 346 14.49 -9.21 -25.74
C HIS A 346 13.97 -9.36 -24.31
N ARG A 347 14.86 -9.49 -23.31
CA ARG A 347 14.43 -9.62 -21.91
C ARG A 347 13.83 -8.33 -21.38
N VAL A 348 14.34 -7.19 -21.80
CA VAL A 348 13.75 -5.88 -21.47
C VAL A 348 12.34 -5.77 -22.03
N ASP A 349 12.14 -6.10 -23.32
CA ASP A 349 10.83 -6.04 -23.99
C ASP A 349 9.83 -7.02 -23.34
N GLU A 350 10.25 -8.24 -23.04
CA GLU A 350 9.44 -9.24 -22.37
C GLU A 350 8.93 -8.74 -21.01
N LEU A 351 9.81 -8.19 -20.17
CA LEU A 351 9.39 -7.68 -18.84
C LEU A 351 8.49 -6.46 -18.95
N LEU A 352 8.79 -5.53 -19.87
CA LEU A 352 7.94 -4.36 -20.12
C LEU A 352 6.53 -4.79 -20.54
N GLN A 353 6.41 -5.83 -21.37
CA GLN A 353 5.14 -6.38 -21.80
C GLN A 353 4.39 -7.07 -20.65
N ARG A 354 5.04 -8.00 -19.96
CA ARG A 354 4.43 -8.74 -18.84
C ARG A 354 3.96 -7.82 -17.72
N LEU A 355 4.72 -6.76 -17.43
CA LEU A 355 4.39 -5.78 -16.40
C LEU A 355 3.55 -4.60 -16.93
N LYS A 356 3.04 -4.68 -18.17
CA LYS A 356 2.15 -3.66 -18.78
C LYS A 356 2.75 -2.24 -18.75
N LEU A 357 4.03 -2.12 -19.07
CA LEU A 357 4.76 -0.84 -19.13
C LEU A 357 5.04 -0.38 -20.54
N GLU A 358 4.58 -1.09 -21.60
CA GLU A 358 4.85 -0.80 -23.02
C GLU A 358 4.38 0.60 -23.43
N HIS A 359 3.25 1.06 -22.86
CA HIS A 359 2.65 2.35 -23.18
C HIS A 359 3.41 3.55 -22.59
N VAL A 360 4.34 3.30 -21.65
CA VAL A 360 5.13 4.33 -20.95
C VAL A 360 6.64 4.19 -21.16
N VAL A 361 7.09 3.39 -22.13
CA VAL A 361 8.52 3.08 -22.36
C VAL A 361 9.41 4.31 -22.55
N ALA A 362 8.86 5.39 -23.12
CA ALA A 362 9.56 6.66 -23.34
C ALA A 362 9.31 7.70 -22.24
N ALA A 363 8.44 7.39 -21.26
CA ALA A 363 8.12 8.31 -20.19
C ALA A 363 9.25 8.38 -19.15
N ASN A 364 9.36 9.52 -18.48
CA ASN A 364 10.26 9.64 -17.33
C ASN A 364 9.73 8.81 -16.14
N PRO A 365 10.55 7.95 -15.52
CA PRO A 365 10.15 7.12 -14.38
C PRO A 365 9.45 7.87 -13.25
N PHE A 366 9.85 9.10 -12.97
CA PHE A 366 9.27 9.92 -11.90
C PHE A 366 7.86 10.45 -12.21
N THR A 367 7.45 10.45 -13.51
CA THR A 367 6.11 10.90 -13.93
C THR A 367 5.07 9.79 -13.97
N LEU A 368 5.46 8.56 -13.70
CA LEU A 368 4.59 7.40 -13.69
C LEU A 368 3.63 7.43 -12.50
N SER A 369 2.50 6.76 -12.63
CA SER A 369 1.61 6.46 -11.51
C SER A 369 2.31 5.57 -10.47
N GLY A 370 1.85 5.55 -9.22
CA GLY A 370 2.44 4.74 -8.14
C GLY A 370 2.52 3.24 -8.51
N GLY A 371 1.46 2.70 -9.12
CA GLY A 371 1.46 1.32 -9.60
C GLY A 371 2.46 1.05 -10.73
N GLU A 372 2.62 1.98 -11.68
CA GLU A 372 3.62 1.87 -12.75
C GLU A 372 5.04 1.97 -12.21
N LYS A 373 5.30 2.89 -11.27
CA LYS A 373 6.59 3.00 -10.58
C LYS A 373 6.96 1.69 -9.87
N ARG A 374 6.00 1.06 -9.17
CA ARG A 374 6.22 -0.22 -8.51
C ARG A 374 6.54 -1.32 -9.50
N ARG A 375 5.80 -1.43 -10.61
CA ARG A 375 6.09 -2.40 -11.68
C ARG A 375 7.46 -2.19 -12.30
N LEU A 376 7.84 -0.94 -12.54
CA LEU A 376 9.18 -0.60 -13.05
C LEU A 376 10.28 -1.02 -12.07
N SER A 377 10.12 -0.74 -10.79
CA SER A 377 11.08 -1.15 -9.74
C SER A 377 11.24 -2.67 -9.70
N VAL A 378 10.14 -3.43 -9.82
CA VAL A 378 10.19 -4.89 -9.93
C VAL A 378 10.91 -5.31 -11.21
N ALA A 379 10.60 -4.71 -12.38
CA ALA A 379 11.25 -5.03 -13.65
C ALA A 379 12.77 -4.89 -13.58
N THR A 380 13.27 -3.79 -13.00
CA THR A 380 14.73 -3.53 -12.90
C THR A 380 15.45 -4.53 -12.00
N ALA A 381 14.80 -5.05 -10.95
CA ALA A 381 15.36 -6.07 -10.09
C ALA A 381 15.35 -7.47 -10.74
N LEU A 382 14.30 -7.79 -11.53
CA LEU A 382 14.11 -9.11 -12.13
C LEU A 382 14.83 -9.29 -13.47
N VAL A 383 15.24 -8.23 -14.14
CA VAL A 383 15.75 -8.29 -15.51
C VAL A 383 17.02 -9.15 -15.64
N ASN A 384 17.92 -9.09 -14.67
CA ASN A 384 19.16 -9.89 -14.63
C ASN A 384 19.04 -11.16 -13.78
N ALA A 385 17.94 -11.34 -13.06
CA ALA A 385 17.68 -12.48 -12.19
C ALA A 385 18.91 -12.94 -11.38
N PRO A 386 19.49 -12.11 -10.49
CA PRO A 386 20.64 -12.47 -9.67
C PRO A 386 20.32 -13.64 -8.75
N GLU A 387 21.34 -14.23 -8.11
CA GLU A 387 21.16 -15.43 -7.25
C GLU A 387 20.31 -15.18 -6.00
N LEU A 388 20.28 -13.94 -5.51
CA LEU A 388 19.44 -13.49 -4.39
C LEU A 388 18.62 -12.27 -4.81
N LEU A 389 17.32 -12.36 -4.64
CA LEU A 389 16.38 -11.25 -4.84
C LEU A 389 15.74 -10.88 -3.51
N ILE A 390 15.76 -9.61 -3.17
CA ILE A 390 15.14 -9.07 -1.96
C ILE A 390 14.08 -8.05 -2.38
N LEU A 391 12.83 -8.28 -1.98
CA LEU A 391 11.67 -7.54 -2.45
C LEU A 391 10.92 -6.94 -1.26
N ASP A 392 10.90 -5.62 -1.16
CA ASP A 392 10.18 -4.91 -0.09
C ASP A 392 8.82 -4.43 -0.62
N GLU A 393 7.73 -5.09 -0.20
CA GLU A 393 6.35 -4.88 -0.63
C GLU A 393 6.16 -4.85 -2.17
N PRO A 394 6.57 -5.91 -2.91
CA PRO A 394 6.66 -5.87 -4.39
C PRO A 394 5.30 -5.74 -5.09
N THR A 395 4.21 -6.15 -4.45
CA THR A 395 2.86 -6.18 -5.02
C THR A 395 1.97 -5.03 -4.55
N PHE A 396 2.53 -4.10 -3.81
CA PHE A 396 1.81 -2.96 -3.25
C PHE A 396 1.11 -2.11 -4.33
N GLY A 397 -0.18 -1.78 -4.13
CA GLY A 397 -0.94 -0.90 -5.03
C GLY A 397 -1.20 -1.48 -6.43
N GLN A 398 -1.13 -2.81 -6.60
CA GLN A 398 -1.40 -3.48 -7.86
C GLN A 398 -2.84 -4.00 -7.96
N ASP A 399 -3.42 -3.93 -9.17
CA ASP A 399 -4.65 -4.65 -9.49
C ASP A 399 -4.41 -6.18 -9.50
N ASP A 400 -5.48 -6.97 -9.35
CA ASP A 400 -5.40 -8.42 -9.26
C ASP A 400 -4.67 -9.07 -10.44
N LYS A 401 -4.87 -8.57 -11.67
CA LYS A 401 -4.22 -9.12 -12.87
C LYS A 401 -2.72 -8.86 -12.85
N THR A 402 -2.32 -7.67 -12.45
CA THR A 402 -0.91 -7.29 -12.31
C THR A 402 -0.27 -7.98 -11.10
N PHE A 403 -1.00 -8.11 -10.01
CA PHE A 403 -0.59 -8.87 -8.84
C PHE A 403 -0.23 -10.32 -9.20
N VAL A 404 -1.12 -11.02 -9.91
CA VAL A 404 -0.89 -12.40 -10.39
C VAL A 404 0.37 -12.47 -11.25
N GLU A 405 0.56 -11.52 -12.16
CA GLU A 405 1.73 -11.50 -13.05
C GLU A 405 3.03 -11.30 -12.27
N VAL A 406 3.07 -10.37 -11.32
CA VAL A 406 4.25 -10.14 -10.46
C VAL A 406 4.56 -11.39 -9.64
N VAL A 407 3.56 -11.99 -8.99
CA VAL A 407 3.74 -13.22 -8.20
C VAL A 407 4.22 -14.38 -9.08
N SER A 408 3.66 -14.53 -10.29
CA SER A 408 4.08 -15.56 -11.25
C SER A 408 5.53 -15.39 -11.68
N LEU A 409 5.95 -14.16 -12.00
CA LEU A 409 7.35 -13.85 -12.34
C LEU A 409 8.32 -14.20 -11.20
N ILE A 410 7.94 -13.88 -9.98
CA ILE A 410 8.76 -14.20 -8.80
C ILE A 410 8.81 -15.72 -8.59
N ARG A 411 7.67 -16.43 -8.77
CA ARG A 411 7.62 -17.89 -8.66
C ARG A 411 8.47 -18.57 -9.71
N GLU A 412 8.40 -18.16 -10.98
CA GLU A 412 9.25 -18.66 -12.05
C GLU A 412 10.74 -18.59 -11.70
N LEU A 413 11.19 -17.46 -11.15
CA LEU A 413 12.59 -17.29 -10.73
C LEU A 413 12.96 -18.22 -9.56
N ALA A 414 12.06 -18.40 -8.59
CA ALA A 414 12.28 -19.36 -7.50
C ALA A 414 12.32 -20.79 -8.02
N ASP A 415 11.49 -21.16 -9.01
CA ASP A 415 11.50 -22.48 -9.66
C ASP A 415 12.78 -22.72 -10.51
N GLU A 416 13.39 -21.64 -11.03
CA GLU A 416 14.72 -21.66 -11.64
C GLU A 416 15.86 -21.79 -10.61
N GLY A 417 15.54 -21.87 -9.33
CA GLY A 417 16.49 -22.04 -8.23
C GLY A 417 17.10 -20.74 -7.72
N LYS A 418 16.48 -19.58 -8.01
CA LYS A 418 16.87 -18.30 -7.39
C LYS A 418 16.34 -18.24 -5.96
N THR A 419 17.10 -17.63 -5.08
CA THR A 419 16.66 -17.38 -3.70
C THR A 419 15.91 -16.06 -3.62
N ILE A 420 14.71 -16.07 -3.05
CA ILE A 420 13.87 -14.89 -2.90
C ILE A 420 13.67 -14.59 -1.42
N ILE A 421 13.77 -13.33 -1.03
CA ILE A 421 13.34 -12.82 0.27
C ILE A 421 12.33 -11.72 0.01
N SER A 422 11.14 -11.83 0.56
CA SER A 422 10.11 -10.81 0.40
C SER A 422 9.61 -10.32 1.74
N ILE A 423 9.37 -9.03 1.87
CA ILE A 423 8.55 -8.46 2.94
C ILE A 423 7.19 -8.22 2.33
N THR A 424 6.13 -8.72 2.94
CA THR A 424 4.75 -8.40 2.56
C THR A 424 3.76 -8.76 3.66
N HIS A 425 2.62 -8.08 3.64
CA HIS A 425 1.45 -8.38 4.46
C HIS A 425 0.31 -9.02 3.64
N ASP A 426 0.58 -9.35 2.38
CA ASP A 426 -0.39 -9.89 1.45
C ASP A 426 -0.54 -11.40 1.63
N GLU A 427 -1.70 -11.84 2.12
CA GLU A 427 -1.98 -13.27 2.38
C GLU A 427 -1.94 -14.14 1.13
N ALA A 428 -2.38 -13.61 -0.03
CA ALA A 428 -2.32 -14.34 -1.29
C ALA A 428 -0.88 -14.51 -1.77
N PHE A 429 -0.03 -13.48 -1.60
CA PHE A 429 1.42 -13.58 -1.83
C PHE A 429 2.05 -14.63 -0.91
N VAL A 430 1.77 -14.56 0.40
CA VAL A 430 2.28 -15.50 1.40
C VAL A 430 1.87 -16.93 1.08
N SER A 431 0.61 -17.17 0.71
CA SER A 431 0.11 -18.51 0.38
C SER A 431 0.78 -19.12 -0.85
N SER A 432 1.30 -18.30 -1.77
CA SER A 432 1.98 -18.73 -3.01
C SER A 432 3.49 -18.76 -2.92
N LEU A 433 4.09 -17.82 -2.24
CA LEU A 433 5.55 -17.61 -2.21
C LEU A 433 6.17 -17.76 -0.81
N GLY A 434 5.37 -18.12 0.21
CA GLY A 434 5.86 -18.42 1.55
C GLY A 434 6.38 -19.84 1.70
N ASP A 435 7.31 -20.30 0.85
CA ASP A 435 7.94 -21.61 0.97
C ASP A 435 8.61 -21.76 2.33
N HIS A 436 9.19 -20.66 2.82
CA HIS A 436 9.73 -20.50 4.17
C HIS A 436 9.22 -19.19 4.77
N MET A 437 8.96 -19.19 6.08
CA MET A 437 8.40 -18.04 6.78
C MET A 437 9.29 -17.64 7.96
N GLU A 438 9.57 -16.33 8.05
CA GLU A 438 10.25 -15.71 9.20
C GLU A 438 9.38 -14.62 9.80
N GLU A 439 8.89 -14.82 11.01
CA GLU A 439 8.11 -13.82 11.72
C GLU A 439 8.99 -12.99 12.66
N LEU A 440 9.13 -11.70 12.38
CA LEU A 440 9.88 -10.80 13.24
C LEU A 440 9.00 -10.33 14.41
N ARG A 441 9.42 -10.67 15.63
CA ARG A 441 8.80 -10.20 16.87
C ARG A 441 9.81 -9.35 17.64
N ASN A 442 9.35 -8.29 18.31
CA ASN A 442 10.17 -7.66 19.33
C ASN A 442 10.16 -8.58 20.55
N GLU A 443 11.31 -9.11 20.94
CA GLU A 443 11.44 -9.69 22.25
C GLU A 443 11.20 -8.58 23.29
N MET A 444 10.10 -8.65 24.02
CA MET A 444 9.93 -7.83 25.22
C MET A 444 11.05 -8.25 26.18
N ASN A 445 11.97 -7.33 26.44
CA ASN A 445 12.92 -7.52 27.52
C ASN A 445 12.11 -7.83 28.79
N ALA A 446 12.43 -8.96 29.46
CA ALA A 446 11.84 -9.37 30.73
C ALA A 446 12.15 -8.40 31.88
N GLU A 447 12.75 -7.25 31.59
CA GLU A 447 12.98 -6.14 32.51
C GLU A 447 12.22 -4.92 31.97
N GLY A 448 11.11 -4.60 32.65
CA GLY A 448 10.22 -3.50 32.30
C GLY A 448 10.95 -2.17 32.15
N GLY A 449 10.90 -1.61 30.96
CA GLY A 449 11.40 -0.30 30.65
C GLY A 449 11.46 -0.11 29.12
N VAL A 450 10.43 0.48 28.56
CA VAL A 450 10.50 1.12 27.25
C VAL A 450 11.57 2.22 27.39
N ARG A 451 12.69 2.06 26.72
CA ARG A 451 13.59 3.21 26.44
C ARG A 451 13.26 3.69 25.05
N GLU A 452 12.78 4.94 25.04
CA GLU A 452 12.48 5.82 23.91
C GLU A 452 13.57 5.84 22.81
#